data_57a26fd4856fc7deb7d7f64315af27d6
#
_entry.id   57a26fd4856fc7deb7d7f64315af27d6
#
_cell.length_a   1.000
_cell.length_b   1.000
_cell.length_c   1.000
_cell.angle_alpha   90.00
_cell.angle_beta   90.00
_cell.angle_gamma   90.00
#
_symmetry.space_group_name_H-M   'P 1'
#
loop_
_entity.id
_entity.type
_entity.pdbx_description
1 polymer ?
#
loop_
_entity_poly.entity_id
_entity_poly.type
_entity_poly.pdbx_seq_one_letter_code
_entity_poly.pdbx_strand_id
1 'polypeptide(L)'
;MSTVLAALLATPAIAASAPATESTVATGATATTTTASTASTMASYLLSWINRDRVASGLRPLRSWPAMASVANRRSARMASSLTLSHAAAGGDAGAALKAAGLQWYSYGEIIGTSSYTWGYAAAANLYSMWKASRLHHAIIFSSTFNYIGIGIARAANGYTWSSILFTESVDHTRPAARNGSLTASGTTIRFAWWGYDPLLQTHTAGLRSFDVLYRVDWGTWHLLRNDTTSRWLTLYGRARHHYYSFRVQAADRRGNLSAWTPVKRIWLP
;
A
#
# COMPACT_ATOMS: atom_id res chain seq x y z
N MET A 1 2.79 4.82 25.16
CA MET A 1 2.32 3.85 24.14
C MET A 1 0.82 3.65 24.39
N SER A 2 -0.02 4.23 23.56
CA SER A 2 -1.48 4.12 23.68
C SER A 2 -1.98 3.07 22.70
N THR A 3 -2.59 2.01 23.20
CA THR A 3 -3.25 0.95 22.43
C THR A 3 -4.76 1.22 22.43
N VAL A 4 -5.40 1.28 21.27
CA VAL A 4 -6.87 1.38 21.16
C VAL A 4 -7.37 0.04 20.60
N LEU A 5 -8.14 -0.68 21.40
CA LEU A 5 -8.68 -2.01 21.10
C LEU A 5 -10.21 -1.94 21.01
N ALA A 6 -10.81 -2.41 19.93
CA ALA A 6 -12.27 -2.47 19.77
C ALA A 6 -12.72 -3.80 19.13
N ALA A 7 -13.60 -4.51 19.82
CA ALA A 7 -14.29 -5.70 19.32
C ALA A 7 -15.80 -5.55 19.44
N LEU A 8 -16.56 -5.94 18.42
CA LEU A 8 -18.01 -6.00 18.44
C LEU A 8 -18.47 -7.43 18.15
N LEU A 9 -19.29 -7.98 19.01
CA LEU A 9 -19.97 -9.26 18.84
C LEU A 9 -21.23 -9.06 17.97
N ALA A 10 -21.29 -9.74 16.83
CA ALA A 10 -22.50 -9.80 16.02
C ALA A 10 -23.25 -11.10 16.34
N THR A 11 -24.53 -11.03 16.64
CA THR A 11 -25.43 -12.17 16.85
C THR A 11 -25.63 -12.96 15.55
N PRO A 12 -25.64 -14.31 15.58
CA PRO A 12 -25.83 -15.11 14.37
C PRO A 12 -27.30 -15.13 13.94
N ALA A 13 -27.56 -14.88 12.66
CA ALA A 13 -28.83 -15.21 12.02
C ALA A 13 -28.80 -16.68 11.55
N ILE A 14 -29.78 -17.45 11.96
CA ILE A 14 -29.97 -18.86 11.58
C ILE A 14 -30.45 -18.91 10.13
N ALA A 15 -29.75 -19.57 9.24
CA ALA A 15 -30.17 -19.82 7.86
C ALA A 15 -30.39 -21.32 7.63
N ALA A 16 -31.52 -21.64 7.01
CA ALA A 16 -31.96 -22.98 6.67
C ALA A 16 -31.12 -23.62 5.55
N SER A 17 -30.92 -24.93 5.67
CA SER A 17 -30.19 -25.77 4.73
C SER A 17 -31.04 -26.21 3.51
N ALA A 18 -30.39 -26.25 2.34
CA ALA A 18 -30.86 -26.97 1.16
C ALA A 18 -29.76 -27.91 0.63
N PRO A 19 -30.08 -29.03 -0.03
CA PRO A 19 -29.21 -30.19 -0.15
C PRO A 19 -28.15 -30.12 -1.24
N ALA A 20 -27.09 -30.91 -1.03
CA ALA A 20 -25.95 -31.06 -1.91
C ALA A 20 -26.23 -31.90 -3.14
N THR A 21 -25.67 -31.51 -4.28
CA THR A 21 -25.37 -32.39 -5.41
C THR A 21 -23.87 -32.45 -5.63
N GLU A 22 -23.33 -33.66 -5.62
CA GLU A 22 -21.93 -33.94 -5.90
C GLU A 22 -21.57 -33.68 -7.35
N SER A 23 -20.43 -33.07 -7.60
CA SER A 23 -19.71 -33.16 -8.87
C SER A 23 -18.20 -33.12 -8.65
N THR A 24 -17.51 -34.08 -9.21
CA THR A 24 -16.16 -34.53 -8.99
C THR A 24 -15.06 -33.62 -9.60
N VAL A 25 -14.00 -33.44 -8.83
CA VAL A 25 -12.54 -33.39 -9.15
C VAL A 25 -12.06 -32.68 -10.41
N ALA A 26 -11.48 -31.56 -10.23
CA ALA A 26 -10.17 -31.01 -10.66
C ALA A 26 -10.16 -29.49 -10.62
N THR A 27 -9.81 -28.84 -9.51
CA THR A 27 -9.72 -27.36 -9.50
C THR A 27 -9.02 -26.78 -8.27
N GLY A 28 -8.03 -27.42 -7.67
CA GLY A 28 -7.35 -26.83 -6.50
C GLY A 28 -6.64 -25.51 -6.80
N ALA A 29 -5.93 -25.40 -7.91
CA ALA A 29 -5.11 -24.21 -8.24
C ALA A 29 -5.97 -23.02 -8.71
N THR A 30 -6.97 -23.24 -9.53
CA THR A 30 -7.82 -22.15 -10.07
C THR A 30 -8.71 -21.53 -9.00
N ALA A 31 -9.29 -22.33 -8.11
CA ALA A 31 -10.13 -21.83 -7.02
C ALA A 31 -9.31 -21.00 -6.00
N THR A 32 -8.08 -21.41 -5.68
CA THR A 32 -7.19 -20.69 -4.78
C THR A 32 -6.80 -19.33 -5.35
N THR A 33 -6.47 -19.26 -6.65
CA THR A 33 -6.10 -18.03 -7.35
C THR A 33 -7.27 -17.04 -7.41
N THR A 34 -8.48 -17.51 -7.69
CA THR A 34 -9.69 -16.68 -7.73
C THR A 34 -10.02 -16.11 -6.36
N THR A 35 -9.90 -16.89 -5.29
CA THR A 35 -10.17 -16.44 -3.92
C THR A 35 -9.15 -15.38 -3.48
N ALA A 36 -7.88 -15.57 -3.77
CA ALA A 36 -6.82 -14.60 -3.46
C ALA A 36 -7.01 -13.28 -4.23
N SER A 37 -7.38 -13.34 -5.52
CA SER A 37 -7.69 -12.17 -6.34
C SER A 37 -8.86 -11.38 -5.76
N THR A 38 -9.95 -12.05 -5.37
CA THR A 38 -11.13 -11.41 -4.78
C THR A 38 -10.81 -10.79 -3.42
N ALA A 39 -10.00 -11.44 -2.56
CA ALA A 39 -9.56 -10.87 -1.29
C ALA A 39 -8.76 -9.58 -1.48
N SER A 40 -7.85 -9.56 -2.47
CA SER A 40 -7.08 -8.37 -2.84
C SER A 40 -7.99 -7.24 -3.33
N THR A 41 -9.00 -7.56 -4.13
CA THR A 41 -10.00 -6.59 -4.61
C THR A 41 -10.82 -6.01 -3.46
N MET A 42 -11.25 -6.84 -2.51
CA MET A 42 -11.96 -6.39 -1.30
C MET A 42 -11.10 -5.46 -0.45
N ALA A 43 -9.81 -5.79 -0.25
CA ALA A 43 -8.87 -4.93 0.45
C ALA A 43 -8.69 -3.57 -0.25
N SER A 44 -8.70 -3.55 -1.58
CA SER A 44 -8.64 -2.33 -2.38
C SER A 44 -9.90 -1.46 -2.22
N TYR A 45 -11.09 -2.06 -2.19
CA TYR A 45 -12.34 -1.33 -1.89
C TYR A 45 -12.28 -0.71 -0.50
N LEU A 46 -11.93 -1.47 0.53
CA LEU A 46 -11.85 -0.99 1.91
C LEU A 46 -10.85 0.17 2.03
N LEU A 47 -9.66 0.04 1.45
CA LEU A 47 -8.66 1.11 1.43
C LEU A 47 -9.19 2.38 0.74
N SER A 48 -9.85 2.21 -0.40
CA SER A 48 -10.42 3.32 -1.17
C SER A 48 -11.49 4.06 -0.37
N TRP A 49 -12.43 3.35 0.25
CA TRP A 49 -13.51 3.96 1.04
C TRP A 49 -12.99 4.62 2.31
N ILE A 50 -12.10 3.95 3.04
CA ILE A 50 -11.45 4.53 4.23
C ILE A 50 -10.75 5.83 3.84
N ASN A 51 -9.96 5.83 2.77
CA ASN A 51 -9.20 7.00 2.37
C ASN A 51 -10.08 8.11 1.79
N ARG A 52 -11.13 7.79 1.04
CA ARG A 52 -12.12 8.77 0.58
C ARG A 52 -12.74 9.52 1.76
N ASP A 53 -13.22 8.76 2.76
CA ASP A 53 -13.93 9.35 3.89
C ASP A 53 -12.96 10.09 4.84
N ARG A 54 -11.72 9.62 4.99
CA ARG A 54 -10.66 10.37 5.70
C ARG A 54 -10.38 11.71 5.04
N VAL A 55 -10.20 11.73 3.71
CA VAL A 55 -9.96 12.97 2.95
C VAL A 55 -11.15 13.93 3.08
N ALA A 56 -12.38 13.43 3.00
CA ALA A 56 -13.59 14.21 3.22
C ALA A 56 -13.65 14.82 4.64
N SER A 57 -12.98 14.20 5.61
CA SER A 57 -12.84 14.68 7.00
C SER A 57 -11.60 15.54 7.23
N GLY A 58 -10.88 15.98 6.19
CA GLY A 58 -9.68 16.81 6.28
C GLY A 58 -8.40 16.04 6.67
N LEU A 59 -8.45 14.72 6.76
CA LEU A 59 -7.29 13.88 7.06
C LEU A 59 -6.57 13.46 5.78
N ARG A 60 -5.26 13.21 5.88
CA ARG A 60 -4.51 12.61 4.78
C ARG A 60 -4.87 11.13 4.61
N PRO A 61 -4.80 10.59 3.39
CA PRO A 61 -5.01 9.18 3.14
C PRO A 61 -3.92 8.34 3.81
N LEU A 62 -4.31 7.19 4.35
CA LEU A 62 -3.39 6.17 4.85
C LEU A 62 -2.67 5.50 3.67
N ARG A 63 -1.40 5.18 3.85
CA ARG A 63 -0.60 4.45 2.88
C ARG A 63 -0.66 2.96 3.17
N SER A 64 -0.93 2.17 2.13
CA SER A 64 -0.85 0.71 2.25
C SER A 64 0.59 0.28 2.52
N TRP A 65 0.76 -0.60 3.52
CA TRP A 65 2.05 -1.19 3.84
C TRP A 65 1.97 -2.72 3.65
N PRO A 66 2.56 -3.28 2.57
CA PRO A 66 2.39 -4.69 2.23
C PRO A 66 2.84 -5.66 3.33
N ALA A 67 3.92 -5.35 4.03
CA ALA A 67 4.37 -6.19 5.15
C ALA A 67 3.33 -6.23 6.29
N MET A 68 2.68 -5.09 6.58
CA MET A 68 1.60 -5.02 7.57
C MET A 68 0.33 -5.74 7.07
N ALA A 69 0.00 -5.66 5.79
CA ALA A 69 -1.10 -6.42 5.19
C ALA A 69 -0.88 -7.93 5.32
N SER A 70 0.37 -8.41 5.20
CA SER A 70 0.72 -9.82 5.45
C SER A 70 0.45 -10.24 6.90
N VAL A 71 0.72 -9.37 7.89
CA VAL A 71 0.35 -9.62 9.29
C VAL A 71 -1.17 -9.67 9.44
N ALA A 72 -1.88 -8.70 8.88
CA ALA A 72 -3.35 -8.63 8.93
C ALA A 72 -4.01 -9.86 8.28
N ASN A 73 -3.49 -10.35 7.16
CA ASN A 73 -3.98 -11.57 6.51
C ASN A 73 -3.84 -12.82 7.41
N ARG A 74 -2.69 -12.99 8.09
CA ARG A 74 -2.52 -14.09 9.04
C ARG A 74 -3.51 -14.00 10.19
N ARG A 75 -3.80 -12.79 10.69
CA ARG A 75 -4.76 -12.55 11.76
C ARG A 75 -6.18 -12.88 11.30
N SER A 76 -6.57 -12.45 10.11
CA SER A 76 -7.86 -12.79 9.50
C SER A 76 -8.02 -14.30 9.31
N ALA A 77 -6.98 -14.98 8.82
CA ALA A 77 -6.98 -16.42 8.60
C ALA A 77 -7.16 -17.21 9.92
N ARG A 78 -6.54 -16.77 11.02
CA ARG A 78 -6.72 -17.40 12.34
C ARG A 78 -8.16 -17.28 12.82
N MET A 79 -8.77 -16.11 12.72
CA MET A 79 -10.17 -15.92 13.08
C MET A 79 -11.10 -16.76 12.19
N ALA A 80 -10.82 -16.82 10.87
CA ALA A 80 -11.60 -17.61 9.92
C ALA A 80 -11.50 -19.12 10.22
N SER A 81 -10.34 -19.63 10.61
CA SER A 81 -10.14 -21.05 10.95
C SER A 81 -10.80 -21.45 12.28
N SER A 82 -10.82 -20.56 13.25
CA SER A 82 -11.46 -20.81 14.56
C SER A 82 -12.94 -20.43 14.60
N LEU A 83 -13.45 -19.77 13.56
CA LEU A 83 -14.80 -19.16 13.52
C LEU A 83 -15.10 -18.27 14.71
N THR A 84 -14.08 -17.62 15.28
CA THR A 84 -14.17 -16.80 16.48
C THR A 84 -13.72 -15.38 16.22
N LEU A 85 -14.61 -14.39 16.39
CA LEU A 85 -14.31 -12.98 16.23
C LEU A 85 -13.79 -12.40 17.55
N SER A 86 -12.48 -12.43 17.71
CA SER A 86 -11.82 -11.76 18.83
C SER A 86 -10.35 -11.46 18.50
N HIS A 87 -9.76 -10.48 19.18
CA HIS A 87 -8.33 -10.19 19.08
C HIS A 87 -7.47 -11.38 19.57
N ALA A 88 -7.97 -12.13 20.57
CA ALA A 88 -7.32 -13.35 21.04
C ALA A 88 -7.26 -14.42 19.95
N ALA A 89 -8.38 -14.71 19.27
CA ALA A 89 -8.45 -15.65 18.15
C ALA A 89 -7.60 -15.19 16.95
N ALA A 90 -7.46 -13.88 16.74
CA ALA A 90 -6.56 -13.32 15.75
C ALA A 90 -5.07 -13.54 16.08
N GLY A 91 -4.75 -14.00 17.30
CA GLY A 91 -3.39 -14.27 17.79
C GLY A 91 -2.92 -13.28 18.84
N GLY A 92 -3.83 -12.70 19.60
CA GLY A 92 -3.53 -11.80 20.72
C GLY A 92 -3.21 -10.36 20.29
N ASP A 93 -2.28 -9.72 20.99
CA ASP A 93 -1.91 -8.32 20.78
C ASP A 93 -1.38 -8.05 19.36
N ALA A 94 -1.97 -7.04 18.70
CA ALA A 94 -1.60 -6.69 17.34
C ALA A 94 -0.22 -6.04 17.25
N GLY A 95 0.16 -5.26 18.27
CA GLY A 95 1.49 -4.63 18.34
C GLY A 95 2.60 -5.67 18.50
N ALA A 96 2.37 -6.72 19.29
CA ALA A 96 3.29 -7.86 19.39
C ALA A 96 3.44 -8.58 18.05
N ALA A 97 2.33 -8.78 17.30
CA ALA A 97 2.36 -9.41 15.99
C ALA A 97 3.12 -8.55 14.95
N LEU A 98 2.97 -7.23 14.98
CA LEU A 98 3.73 -6.29 14.16
C LEU A 98 5.23 -6.34 14.48
N LYS A 99 5.57 -6.30 15.77
CA LYS A 99 6.97 -6.38 16.25
C LYS A 99 7.63 -7.68 15.85
N ALA A 100 6.93 -8.81 15.99
CA ALA A 100 7.42 -10.13 15.57
C ALA A 100 7.66 -10.23 14.05
N ALA A 101 6.99 -9.39 13.25
CA ALA A 101 7.21 -9.26 11.82
C ALA A 101 8.30 -8.22 11.46
N GLY A 102 9.03 -7.69 12.44
CA GLY A 102 10.08 -6.68 12.25
C GLY A 102 9.57 -5.27 11.91
N LEU A 103 8.27 -5.03 12.11
CA LEU A 103 7.66 -3.72 11.79
C LEU A 103 7.74 -2.80 13.01
N GLN A 104 8.32 -1.62 12.79
CA GLN A 104 8.45 -0.59 13.83
C GLN A 104 7.26 0.37 13.78
N TRP A 105 6.80 0.79 14.94
CA TRP A 105 5.67 1.71 15.08
C TRP A 105 5.82 2.55 16.38
N TYR A 106 5.21 3.73 16.39
CA TYR A 106 5.07 4.58 17.59
C TYR A 106 3.74 4.31 18.30
N SER A 107 2.69 4.11 17.50
CA SER A 107 1.37 3.71 17.97
C SER A 107 0.69 2.79 16.94
N TYR A 108 -0.27 1.98 17.39
CA TYR A 108 -1.01 1.08 16.52
C TYR A 108 -2.47 0.95 16.95
N GLY A 109 -3.30 0.50 16.03
CA GLY A 109 -4.68 0.12 16.25
C GLY A 109 -5.06 -1.07 15.38
N GLU A 110 -6.09 -1.78 15.81
CA GLU A 110 -6.69 -2.87 15.03
C GLU A 110 -8.20 -2.78 15.08
N ILE A 111 -8.84 -2.96 13.93
CA ILE A 111 -10.26 -3.27 13.84
C ILE A 111 -10.43 -4.66 13.23
N ILE A 112 -11.37 -5.42 13.75
CA ILE A 112 -11.72 -6.75 13.25
C ILE A 112 -13.20 -6.81 12.92
N GLY A 113 -13.58 -7.73 12.03
CA GLY A 113 -14.98 -7.92 11.65
C GLY A 113 -15.21 -9.20 10.87
N THR A 114 -16.45 -9.64 10.88
CA THR A 114 -16.93 -10.74 10.04
C THR A 114 -18.20 -10.33 9.31
N SER A 115 -18.42 -10.92 8.13
CA SER A 115 -19.60 -10.68 7.32
C SER A 115 -20.09 -11.98 6.68
N SER A 116 -21.39 -12.22 6.77
CA SER A 116 -22.09 -13.34 6.11
C SER A 116 -22.56 -13.00 4.69
N TYR A 117 -22.35 -11.77 4.24
CA TYR A 117 -22.72 -11.36 2.89
C TYR A 117 -21.84 -12.05 1.83
N THR A 118 -22.36 -12.07 0.60
CA THR A 118 -21.67 -12.67 -0.55
C THR A 118 -20.23 -12.17 -0.64
N TRP A 119 -19.31 -13.11 -0.74
CA TRP A 119 -17.87 -12.87 -0.87
C TRP A 119 -17.56 -11.91 -2.02
N GLY A 120 -16.88 -10.81 -1.72
CA GLY A 120 -16.57 -9.76 -2.66
C GLY A 120 -17.07 -8.39 -2.19
N TYR A 121 -17.61 -7.61 -3.12
CA TYR A 121 -18.05 -6.23 -2.86
C TYR A 121 -19.05 -6.14 -1.70
N ALA A 122 -20.08 -6.99 -1.68
CA ALA A 122 -21.14 -6.95 -0.67
C ALA A 122 -20.59 -7.18 0.75
N ALA A 123 -19.70 -8.16 0.92
CA ALA A 123 -19.07 -8.41 2.22
C ALA A 123 -18.15 -7.25 2.65
N ALA A 124 -17.37 -6.68 1.74
CA ALA A 124 -16.54 -5.52 2.03
C ALA A 124 -17.38 -4.29 2.42
N ALA A 125 -18.48 -4.04 1.70
CA ALA A 125 -19.39 -2.93 1.98
C ALA A 125 -20.08 -3.08 3.35
N ASN A 126 -20.52 -4.30 3.68
CA ASN A 126 -21.09 -4.60 4.98
C ASN A 126 -20.08 -4.37 6.12
N LEU A 127 -18.86 -4.90 6.02
CA LEU A 127 -17.80 -4.67 6.99
C LEU A 127 -17.54 -3.18 7.20
N TYR A 128 -17.38 -2.43 6.10
CA TYR A 128 -17.11 -1.00 6.18
C TYR A 128 -18.26 -0.22 6.84
N SER A 129 -19.50 -0.55 6.51
CA SER A 129 -20.68 0.07 7.11
C SER A 129 -20.75 -0.18 8.61
N MET A 130 -20.53 -1.43 9.05
CA MET A 130 -20.52 -1.78 10.48
C MET A 130 -19.42 -1.03 11.24
N TRP A 131 -18.21 -0.94 10.70
CA TRP A 131 -17.12 -0.21 11.35
C TRP A 131 -17.39 1.30 11.42
N LYS A 132 -17.98 1.90 10.38
CA LYS A 132 -18.37 3.31 10.42
C LYS A 132 -19.45 3.61 11.45
N ALA A 133 -20.40 2.71 11.66
CA ALA A 133 -21.45 2.85 12.64
C ALA A 133 -20.98 2.65 14.09
N SER A 134 -19.86 1.94 14.27
CA SER A 134 -19.27 1.69 15.59
C SER A 134 -18.39 2.85 16.04
N ARG A 135 -18.71 3.50 17.16
CA ARG A 135 -17.93 4.62 17.72
C ARG A 135 -16.45 4.28 17.89
N LEU A 136 -16.12 3.07 18.35
CA LEU A 136 -14.74 2.65 18.61
C LEU A 136 -13.97 2.43 17.30
N HIS A 137 -14.55 1.69 16.36
CA HIS A 137 -13.92 1.45 15.05
C HIS A 137 -13.80 2.75 14.25
N HIS A 138 -14.82 3.61 14.28
CA HIS A 138 -14.80 4.93 13.65
C HIS A 138 -13.63 5.76 14.19
N ALA A 139 -13.43 5.80 15.51
CA ALA A 139 -12.32 6.56 16.11
C ALA A 139 -10.94 6.09 15.62
N ILE A 140 -10.77 4.79 15.38
CA ILE A 140 -9.53 4.24 14.81
C ILE A 140 -9.37 4.65 13.34
N ILE A 141 -10.42 4.47 12.52
CA ILE A 141 -10.40 4.80 11.09
C ILE A 141 -10.09 6.28 10.86
N PHE A 142 -10.63 7.17 11.69
CA PHE A 142 -10.49 8.62 11.57
C PHE A 142 -9.44 9.24 12.50
N SER A 143 -8.57 8.42 13.09
CA SER A 143 -7.46 8.95 13.88
C SER A 143 -6.50 9.78 13.01
N SER A 144 -6.14 10.96 13.51
CA SER A 144 -5.11 11.82 12.91
C SER A 144 -3.68 11.34 13.20
N THR A 145 -3.53 10.31 14.01
CA THR A 145 -2.23 9.75 14.40
C THR A 145 -1.66 8.79 13.35
N PHE A 146 -2.52 7.95 12.74
CA PHE A 146 -2.07 6.89 11.85
C PHE A 146 -1.70 7.38 10.45
N ASN A 147 -0.64 6.81 9.88
CA ASN A 147 -0.15 7.09 8.53
C ASN A 147 -0.13 5.86 7.62
N TYR A 148 -0.09 4.63 8.17
CA TYR A 148 -0.12 3.39 7.41
C TYR A 148 -1.28 2.48 7.78
N ILE A 149 -1.65 1.62 6.82
CA ILE A 149 -2.72 0.63 6.94
C ILE A 149 -2.29 -0.71 6.32
N GLY A 150 -2.65 -1.80 6.98
CA GLY A 150 -2.55 -3.17 6.44
C GLY A 150 -3.91 -3.84 6.54
N ILE A 151 -4.46 -4.29 5.42
CA ILE A 151 -5.79 -4.90 5.35
C ILE A 151 -5.62 -6.40 5.09
N GLY A 152 -6.18 -7.21 5.97
CA GLY A 152 -6.26 -8.65 5.83
C GLY A 152 -7.69 -9.11 5.63
N ILE A 153 -7.87 -10.05 4.69
CA ILE A 153 -9.15 -10.66 4.35
C ILE A 153 -8.97 -12.17 4.25
N ALA A 154 -9.84 -12.92 4.91
CA ALA A 154 -9.91 -14.37 4.80
C ALA A 154 -11.35 -14.82 4.62
N ARG A 155 -11.55 -15.95 3.90
CA ARG A 155 -12.83 -16.63 3.77
C ARG A 155 -12.80 -17.90 4.61
N ALA A 156 -13.77 -18.09 5.47
CA ALA A 156 -13.92 -19.33 6.25
C ALA A 156 -14.66 -20.41 5.45
N ALA A 157 -14.58 -21.66 5.93
CA ALA A 157 -15.26 -22.81 5.31
C ALA A 157 -16.79 -22.64 5.26
N ASN A 158 -17.38 -21.90 6.21
CA ASN A 158 -18.81 -21.56 6.21
C ASN A 158 -19.17 -20.43 5.23
N GLY A 159 -18.23 -19.98 4.40
CA GLY A 159 -18.43 -18.93 3.40
C GLY A 159 -18.30 -17.51 3.92
N TYR A 160 -18.19 -17.27 5.22
CA TYR A 160 -18.11 -15.96 5.82
C TYR A 160 -16.76 -15.29 5.54
N THR A 161 -16.81 -13.97 5.40
CA THR A 161 -15.63 -13.11 5.31
C THR A 161 -15.15 -12.72 6.71
N TRP A 162 -13.85 -12.81 6.93
CA TRP A 162 -13.17 -12.40 8.16
C TRP A 162 -12.12 -11.35 7.81
N SER A 163 -12.06 -10.29 8.57
CA SER A 163 -11.11 -9.20 8.31
C SER A 163 -10.44 -8.72 9.59
N SER A 164 -9.15 -8.45 9.49
CA SER A 164 -8.36 -7.64 10.42
C SER A 164 -7.77 -6.49 9.64
N ILE A 165 -7.96 -5.27 10.12
CA ILE A 165 -7.30 -4.08 9.57
C ILE A 165 -6.39 -3.50 10.65
N LEU A 166 -5.11 -3.41 10.34
CA LEU A 166 -4.09 -2.82 11.18
C LEU A 166 -3.81 -1.39 10.76
N PHE A 167 -3.64 -0.52 11.72
CA PHE A 167 -3.26 0.88 11.55
C PHE A 167 -2.00 1.14 12.35
N THR A 168 -1.07 1.93 11.81
CA THR A 168 0.12 2.34 12.54
C THR A 168 0.45 3.80 12.32
N GLU A 169 0.98 4.42 13.36
CA GLU A 169 1.88 5.56 13.27
C GLU A 169 3.29 5.01 13.18
N SER A 170 3.98 5.26 12.09
CA SER A 170 5.32 4.72 11.85
C SER A 170 6.20 5.74 11.13
N VAL A 171 7.50 5.51 11.13
CA VAL A 171 8.44 6.25 10.28
C VAL A 171 8.07 6.11 8.80
N ASP A 172 8.51 7.05 7.98
CA ASP A 172 8.22 7.01 6.56
C ASP A 172 8.93 5.84 5.87
N HIS A 173 8.11 4.98 5.27
CA HIS A 173 8.53 3.88 4.38
C HIS A 173 8.04 4.11 2.95
N THR A 174 7.45 5.27 2.68
CA THR A 174 6.89 5.61 1.37
C THR A 174 8.03 6.02 0.44
N ARG A 175 8.07 5.41 -0.73
CA ARG A 175 9.05 5.81 -1.73
C ARG A 175 8.68 7.16 -2.32
N PRO A 176 9.65 8.08 -2.51
CA PRO A 176 9.42 9.30 -3.27
C PRO A 176 9.11 8.98 -4.73
N ALA A 177 8.65 9.96 -5.48
CA ALA A 177 8.41 9.87 -6.90
C ALA A 177 9.40 10.74 -7.66
N ALA A 178 9.95 10.21 -8.78
CA ALA A 178 10.73 10.96 -9.74
C ALA A 178 9.99 11.03 -11.09
N ARG A 179 10.17 12.13 -11.82
CA ARG A 179 9.59 12.37 -13.13
C ARG A 179 10.60 13.06 -14.05
N ASN A 180 10.67 12.62 -15.29
CA ASN A 180 11.38 13.35 -16.33
C ASN A 180 10.64 14.66 -16.66
N GLY A 181 11.38 15.76 -16.70
CA GLY A 181 10.92 17.04 -17.22
C GLY A 181 11.25 17.20 -18.71
N SER A 182 11.63 18.43 -19.13
CA SER A 182 12.04 18.73 -20.49
C SER A 182 13.39 18.09 -20.85
N LEU A 183 13.56 17.71 -22.11
CA LEU A 183 14.83 17.29 -22.68
C LEU A 183 14.95 17.95 -24.06
N THR A 184 15.93 18.84 -24.22
CA THR A 184 16.11 19.63 -25.43
C THR A 184 17.58 19.61 -25.87
N ALA A 185 17.81 19.79 -27.14
CA ALA A 185 19.14 19.94 -27.72
C ALA A 185 19.20 21.21 -28.63
N SER A 186 20.33 21.87 -28.61
CA SER A 186 20.65 22.99 -29.49
C SER A 186 22.15 22.97 -29.82
N GLY A 187 22.49 22.81 -31.09
CA GLY A 187 23.88 22.55 -31.51
C GLY A 187 24.45 21.31 -30.79
N THR A 188 25.55 21.45 -30.06
CA THR A 188 26.19 20.38 -29.29
C THR A 188 25.81 20.42 -27.79
N THR A 189 24.78 21.18 -27.44
CA THR A 189 24.33 21.37 -26.06
C THR A 189 23.04 20.63 -25.83
N ILE A 190 22.99 19.83 -24.74
CA ILE A 190 21.80 19.11 -24.27
C ILE A 190 21.39 19.69 -22.92
N ARG A 191 20.11 20.00 -22.75
CA ARG A 191 19.51 20.38 -21.47
C ARG A 191 18.50 19.35 -21.05
N PHE A 192 18.61 18.88 -19.82
CA PHE A 192 17.68 17.91 -19.22
C PHE A 192 17.19 18.44 -17.88
N ALA A 193 15.88 18.41 -17.70
CA ALA A 193 15.23 18.76 -16.44
C ALA A 193 14.45 17.57 -15.88
N TRP A 194 14.25 17.58 -14.57
CA TRP A 194 13.45 16.59 -13.84
C TRP A 194 12.81 17.23 -12.62
N TRP A 195 11.88 16.49 -12.03
CA TRP A 195 11.28 16.87 -10.76
C TRP A 195 10.86 15.63 -9.98
N GLY A 196 10.51 15.82 -8.72
CA GLY A 196 10.00 14.76 -7.88
C GLY A 196 9.37 15.32 -6.62
N TYR A 197 8.71 14.45 -5.90
CA TYR A 197 8.10 14.75 -4.63
C TYR A 197 8.10 13.51 -3.74
N ASP A 198 8.03 13.75 -2.44
CA ASP A 198 7.77 12.71 -1.47
C ASP A 198 6.29 12.79 -1.08
N PRO A 199 5.53 11.66 -1.18
CA PRO A 199 4.11 11.65 -0.85
C PRO A 199 3.89 12.01 0.62
N LEU A 200 3.06 13.02 0.87
CA LEU A 200 2.78 13.46 2.23
C LEU A 200 1.99 12.41 3.00
N LEU A 201 2.45 12.11 4.22
CA LEU A 201 1.77 11.27 5.19
C LEU A 201 1.02 12.13 6.21
N GLN A 202 0.14 11.50 7.00
CA GLN A 202 -0.53 12.17 8.12
C GLN A 202 0.49 12.63 9.17
N THR A 203 1.46 11.77 9.49
CA THR A 203 2.56 12.01 10.42
C THR A 203 3.87 11.54 9.81
N HIS A 204 5.00 12.05 10.27
CA HIS A 204 6.36 11.57 9.97
C HIS A 204 6.76 11.51 8.49
N THR A 205 6.21 12.38 7.62
CA THR A 205 6.68 12.50 6.24
C THR A 205 8.16 12.83 6.23
N ALA A 206 8.97 12.05 5.52
CA ALA A 206 10.41 12.25 5.43
C ALA A 206 10.78 13.51 4.62
N GLY A 207 10.10 13.71 3.51
CA GLY A 207 10.37 14.75 2.54
C GLY A 207 11.50 14.39 1.57
N LEU A 208 11.40 14.91 0.37
CA LEU A 208 12.38 14.70 -0.69
C LEU A 208 13.75 15.24 -0.27
N ARG A 209 14.81 14.45 -0.50
CA ARG A 209 16.19 14.81 -0.26
C ARG A 209 16.90 15.23 -1.55
N SER A 210 16.94 14.33 -2.53
CA SER A 210 17.86 14.45 -3.67
C SER A 210 17.45 13.57 -4.86
N PHE A 211 18.29 13.65 -5.91
CA PHE A 211 18.16 12.85 -7.12
C PHE A 211 19.50 12.27 -7.56
N ASP A 212 19.46 11.06 -8.09
CA ASP A 212 20.51 10.50 -8.90
C ASP A 212 20.11 10.57 -10.37
N VAL A 213 21.04 10.94 -11.24
CA VAL A 213 20.82 11.07 -12.68
C VAL A 213 21.81 10.19 -13.42
N LEU A 214 21.29 9.26 -14.19
CA LEU A 214 22.08 8.46 -15.11
C LEU A 214 21.90 8.93 -16.54
N TYR A 215 22.98 8.78 -17.33
CA TYR A 215 22.92 8.97 -18.76
C TYR A 215 23.68 7.86 -19.49
N ARG A 216 23.36 7.68 -20.75
CA ARG A 216 24.16 6.87 -21.68
C ARG A 216 24.10 7.46 -23.08
N VAL A 217 25.13 7.13 -23.89
CA VAL A 217 25.16 7.43 -25.31
C VAL A 217 24.75 6.17 -26.06
N ASP A 218 23.86 6.32 -27.02
CA ASP A 218 23.26 5.23 -27.80
C ASP A 218 22.70 4.10 -26.91
N TRP A 219 23.16 2.87 -27.06
CA TRP A 219 22.80 1.70 -26.25
C TRP A 219 23.93 1.26 -25.33
N GLY A 220 24.94 2.14 -25.11
CA GLY A 220 26.07 1.89 -24.23
C GLY A 220 25.70 1.76 -22.76
N THR A 221 26.74 1.65 -21.93
CA THR A 221 26.61 1.53 -20.48
C THR A 221 26.01 2.78 -19.85
N TRP A 222 25.23 2.61 -18.80
CA TRP A 222 24.73 3.70 -17.97
C TRP A 222 25.86 4.25 -17.10
N HIS A 223 26.04 5.56 -17.12
CA HIS A 223 27.00 6.31 -16.30
C HIS A 223 26.27 7.21 -15.33
N LEU A 224 26.77 7.31 -14.10
CA LEU A 224 26.27 8.25 -13.11
C LEU A 224 26.71 9.68 -13.48
N LEU A 225 25.75 10.55 -13.76
CA LEU A 225 26.00 11.92 -14.17
C LEU A 225 25.88 12.90 -13.01
N ARG A 226 24.96 12.64 -12.12
CA ARG A 226 24.78 13.33 -10.84
C ARG A 226 24.44 12.31 -9.77
N ASN A 227 25.07 12.44 -8.63
CA ASN A 227 24.83 11.67 -7.42
C ASN A 227 24.30 12.61 -6.34
N ASP A 228 23.21 12.23 -5.69
CA ASP A 228 22.63 12.93 -4.52
C ASP A 228 22.43 14.44 -4.73
N THR A 229 22.04 14.85 -5.96
CA THR A 229 21.89 16.26 -6.32
C THR A 229 20.54 16.82 -5.89
N THR A 230 20.52 18.06 -5.43
CA THR A 230 19.29 18.84 -5.20
C THR A 230 18.84 19.64 -6.43
N SER A 231 19.70 19.75 -7.46
CA SER A 231 19.35 20.36 -8.73
C SER A 231 18.22 19.62 -9.43
N ARG A 232 17.43 20.35 -10.21
CA ARG A 232 16.32 19.80 -11.00
C ARG A 232 16.55 19.91 -12.50
N TRP A 233 17.75 20.27 -12.89
CA TRP A 233 18.17 20.36 -14.28
C TRP A 233 19.70 20.28 -14.39
N LEU A 234 20.15 20.00 -15.59
CA LEU A 234 21.57 20.08 -15.98
C LEU A 234 21.70 20.50 -17.44
N THR A 235 22.90 20.95 -17.79
CA THR A 235 23.32 21.21 -19.18
C THR A 235 24.61 20.45 -19.44
N LEU A 236 24.64 19.75 -20.57
CA LEU A 236 25.83 19.10 -21.11
C LEU A 236 26.26 19.86 -22.36
N TYR A 237 27.48 20.34 -22.37
CA TYR A 237 28.08 21.07 -23.50
C TYR A 237 29.01 20.17 -24.30
N GLY A 238 29.28 20.51 -25.59
CA GLY A 238 30.27 19.86 -26.41
C GLY A 238 29.99 18.36 -26.65
N ARG A 239 28.72 17.98 -26.77
CA ARG A 239 28.35 16.59 -27.02
C ARG A 239 28.57 16.23 -28.50
N ALA A 240 29.02 14.99 -28.72
CA ALA A 240 29.21 14.43 -30.07
C ALA A 240 27.87 14.41 -30.82
N ARG A 241 27.89 14.79 -32.09
CA ARG A 241 26.73 14.72 -32.99
C ARG A 241 26.52 13.30 -33.51
N HIS A 242 25.35 13.05 -34.08
CA HIS A 242 24.96 11.75 -34.64
C HIS A 242 24.89 10.63 -33.61
N HIS A 243 24.49 10.97 -32.37
CA HIS A 243 24.28 10.05 -31.27
C HIS A 243 22.96 10.27 -30.56
N TYR A 244 22.40 9.19 -29.99
CA TYR A 244 21.32 9.28 -29.04
C TYR A 244 21.86 9.47 -27.62
N TYR A 245 21.31 10.41 -26.89
CA TYR A 245 21.56 10.63 -25.48
C TYR A 245 20.34 10.26 -24.68
N SER A 246 20.48 9.31 -23.78
CA SER A 246 19.39 8.77 -22.95
C SER A 246 19.61 9.11 -21.49
N PHE A 247 18.55 9.45 -20.78
CA PHE A 247 18.58 9.85 -19.38
C PHE A 247 17.52 9.12 -18.59
N ARG A 248 17.77 8.89 -17.30
CA ARG A 248 16.82 8.47 -16.29
C ARG A 248 17.20 9.02 -14.92
N VAL A 249 16.20 9.18 -14.05
CA VAL A 249 16.35 9.82 -12.74
C VAL A 249 15.75 8.92 -11.67
N GLN A 250 16.38 8.90 -10.49
CA GLN A 250 15.87 8.29 -9.28
C GLN A 250 15.84 9.36 -8.18
N ALA A 251 14.79 9.41 -7.38
CA ALA A 251 14.67 10.29 -6.22
C ALA A 251 14.96 9.53 -4.92
N ALA A 252 15.54 10.22 -3.96
CA ALA A 252 15.71 9.75 -2.58
C ALA A 252 15.01 10.71 -1.61
N ASP A 253 14.37 10.18 -0.56
CA ASP A 253 13.88 10.95 0.56
C ASP A 253 14.92 11.07 1.69
N ARG A 254 14.58 11.79 2.78
CA ARG A 254 15.49 12.00 3.93
C ARG A 254 15.65 10.75 4.81
N ARG A 255 14.82 9.71 4.61
CA ARG A 255 14.95 8.40 5.27
C ARG A 255 15.73 7.39 4.43
N GLY A 256 16.10 7.76 3.20
CA GLY A 256 16.81 6.89 2.26
C GLY A 256 15.92 5.98 1.43
N ASN A 257 14.58 6.17 1.46
CA ASN A 257 13.73 5.44 0.53
C ASN A 257 13.98 5.95 -0.89
N LEU A 258 14.12 5.01 -1.84
CA LEU A 258 14.41 5.32 -3.25
C LEU A 258 13.20 5.10 -4.13
N SER A 259 12.95 6.02 -5.06
CA SER A 259 11.96 5.82 -6.12
C SER A 259 12.39 4.71 -7.07
N ALA A 260 11.48 4.24 -7.92
CA ALA A 260 11.91 3.58 -9.14
C ALA A 260 12.65 4.60 -10.04
N TRP A 261 13.55 4.09 -10.90
CA TRP A 261 14.09 4.90 -11.98
C TRP A 261 12.97 5.33 -12.93
N THR A 262 13.01 6.59 -13.39
CA THR A 262 12.07 7.04 -14.42
C THR A 262 12.21 6.22 -15.71
N PRO A 263 11.15 6.11 -16.52
CA PRO A 263 11.29 5.64 -17.89
C PRO A 263 12.40 6.39 -18.62
N VAL A 264 13.10 5.71 -19.52
CA VAL A 264 14.20 6.33 -20.30
C VAL A 264 13.65 7.46 -21.16
N LYS A 265 14.23 8.65 -21.03
CA LYS A 265 14.00 9.77 -21.93
C LYS A 265 15.21 9.95 -22.84
N ARG A 266 14.97 10.07 -24.15
CA ARG A 266 16.02 10.05 -25.17
C ARG A 266 15.89 11.23 -26.12
N ILE A 267 17.03 11.73 -26.60
CA ILE A 267 17.12 12.75 -27.61
C ILE A 267 18.22 12.38 -28.63
N TRP A 268 17.96 12.64 -29.89
CA TRP A 268 18.95 12.57 -30.98
C TRP A 268 19.65 13.92 -31.09
N LEU A 269 20.96 13.90 -31.23
CA LEU A 269 21.76 15.09 -31.51
C LEU A 269 22.23 15.03 -32.97
N PRO A 270 21.65 15.86 -33.88
CA PRO A 270 21.92 15.81 -35.31
C PRO A 270 23.33 16.27 -35.66
#